data_8f0ef06393a03cc84be83ec4732fae4b
#
_entry.id   8f0ef06393a03cc84be83ec4732fae4b
#
_cell.length_a   1.000
_cell.length_b   1.000
_cell.length_c   1.000
_cell.angle_alpha   90.00
_cell.angle_beta   90.00
_cell.angle_gamma   90.00
#
_symmetry.space_group_name_H-M   'P 1'
#
loop_
_entity.id
_entity.type
_entity.pdbx_description
1 polymer ?
#
loop_
_entity_poly.entity_id
_entity_poly.type
_entity_poly.pdbx_seq_one_letter_code
_entity_poly.pdbx_strand_id
1 'polypeptide(L)'
;MKIRDIMTKNVECCEPTASITELAKKMRDSNVGSIPICENGTLQGIVSDRDIVTRCLAENQMDAQASDIMSADIVSGHPDMSAEEAGQLMAEHQIRRLPILENGRIAGIVALGDLSVKKDTDQKAGEALSEISKSA
;
A
#
# COMPACT_ATOMS: atom_id res chain seq x y z
N MET A 1 5.94 -16.04 -12.67
CA MET A 1 5.29 -14.80 -13.16
C MET A 1 5.86 -13.62 -12.42
N LYS A 2 6.20 -12.59 -13.13
CA LYS A 2 6.78 -11.38 -12.52
C LYS A 2 5.70 -10.40 -12.10
N ILE A 3 5.98 -9.67 -11.04
CA ILE A 3 5.07 -8.66 -10.49
C ILE A 3 4.71 -7.60 -11.53
N ARG A 4 5.65 -7.23 -12.42
CA ARG A 4 5.34 -6.23 -13.46
C ARG A 4 4.17 -6.63 -14.35
N ASP A 5 3.88 -7.93 -14.45
CA ASP A 5 2.81 -8.45 -15.30
C ASP A 5 1.43 -8.45 -14.61
N ILE A 6 1.41 -8.30 -13.28
CA ILE A 6 0.15 -8.37 -12.51
C ILE A 6 -0.12 -7.14 -11.66
N MET A 7 0.83 -6.22 -11.52
CA MET A 7 0.63 -5.01 -10.72
C MET A 7 -0.29 -4.02 -11.42
N THR A 8 -0.98 -3.21 -10.62
CA THR A 8 -1.75 -2.07 -11.12
C THR A 8 -0.79 -0.91 -11.33
N LYS A 9 -0.72 -0.40 -12.57
CA LYS A 9 0.26 0.62 -12.96
C LYS A 9 -0.18 2.05 -12.70
N ASN A 10 -1.48 2.33 -12.77
CA ASN A 10 -2.01 3.67 -12.54
C ASN A 10 -2.28 3.85 -11.05
N VAL A 11 -1.23 4.16 -10.30
CA VAL A 11 -1.32 4.30 -8.85
C VAL A 11 -1.75 5.71 -8.51
N GLU A 12 -2.84 5.83 -7.76
CA GLU A 12 -3.27 7.12 -7.24
C GLU A 12 -2.48 7.45 -5.99
N CYS A 13 -1.75 8.55 -6.05
CA CYS A 13 -0.95 9.05 -4.94
C CYS A 13 -1.48 10.40 -4.49
N CYS A 14 -1.10 10.79 -3.27
CA CYS A 14 -1.29 12.16 -2.81
C CYS A 14 0.07 12.76 -2.49
N GLU A 15 0.12 14.07 -2.43
CA GLU A 15 1.36 14.78 -2.09
C GLU A 15 1.51 14.89 -0.57
N PRO A 16 2.73 15.14 -0.07
CA PRO A 16 2.96 15.30 1.38
C PRO A 16 2.14 16.42 2.03
N THR A 17 1.75 17.41 1.24
CA THR A 17 0.94 18.55 1.72
C THR A 17 -0.57 18.30 1.67
N ALA A 18 -1.01 17.13 1.20
CA ALA A 18 -2.43 16.80 1.10
C ALA A 18 -3.10 16.86 2.47
N SER A 19 -4.31 17.43 2.51
CA SER A 19 -5.09 17.51 3.75
C SER A 19 -5.69 16.16 4.11
N ILE A 20 -6.09 16.03 5.37
CA ILE A 20 -6.76 14.81 5.85
C ILE A 20 -8.03 14.56 5.06
N THR A 21 -8.78 15.62 4.77
CA THR A 21 -10.02 15.53 3.98
C THR A 21 -9.75 15.00 2.57
N GLU A 22 -8.70 15.48 1.92
CA GLU A 22 -8.32 14.99 0.59
C GLU A 22 -7.99 13.50 0.62
N LEU A 23 -7.22 13.07 1.61
CA LEU A 23 -6.86 11.66 1.79
C LEU A 23 -8.10 10.80 2.00
N ALA A 24 -8.98 11.24 2.89
CA ALA A 24 -10.21 10.50 3.19
C ALA A 24 -11.12 10.38 1.96
N LYS A 25 -11.27 11.47 1.20
CA LYS A 25 -12.08 11.46 -0.02
C LYS A 25 -11.50 10.51 -1.08
N LYS A 26 -10.18 10.51 -1.22
CA LYS A 26 -9.51 9.62 -2.18
C LYS A 26 -9.69 8.15 -1.78
N MET A 27 -9.58 7.85 -0.49
CA MET A 27 -9.84 6.50 0.02
C MET A 27 -11.28 6.06 -0.26
N ARG A 28 -12.22 6.95 -0.03
CA ARG A 28 -13.65 6.69 -0.29
C ARG A 28 -13.89 6.45 -1.78
N ASP A 29 -13.42 7.34 -2.62
CA ASP A 29 -13.72 7.33 -4.06
C ASP A 29 -13.02 6.16 -4.78
N SER A 30 -11.84 5.77 -4.31
CA SER A 30 -11.09 4.65 -4.87
C SER A 30 -11.33 3.34 -4.13
N ASN A 31 -12.10 3.38 -3.04
CA ASN A 31 -12.42 2.22 -2.21
C ASN A 31 -11.16 1.49 -1.73
N VAL A 32 -10.23 2.25 -1.17
CA VAL A 32 -8.97 1.73 -0.65
C VAL A 32 -8.77 2.23 0.79
N GLY A 33 -8.03 1.46 1.58
CA GLY A 33 -7.73 1.80 2.97
C GLY A 33 -6.36 2.44 3.18
N SER A 34 -5.62 2.68 2.10
CA SER A 34 -4.31 3.31 2.19
C SER A 34 -4.00 4.06 0.90
N ILE A 35 -3.22 5.14 1.03
CA ILE A 35 -2.82 5.99 -0.09
C ILE A 35 -1.31 6.19 -0.02
N PRO A 36 -0.58 5.90 -1.11
CA PRO A 36 0.83 6.26 -1.18
C PRO A 36 1.00 7.78 -1.24
N ILE A 37 2.01 8.27 -0.55
CA ILE A 37 2.35 9.68 -0.54
C ILE A 37 3.64 9.84 -1.34
N CYS A 38 3.56 10.58 -2.44
CA CYS A 38 4.67 10.74 -3.37
C CYS A 38 4.96 12.20 -3.61
N GLU A 39 6.23 12.51 -3.84
CA GLU A 39 6.67 13.82 -4.24
C GLU A 39 7.51 13.65 -5.51
N ASN A 40 7.07 14.25 -6.62
CA ASN A 40 7.72 14.13 -7.93
C ASN A 40 7.91 12.66 -8.35
N GLY A 41 6.93 11.80 -8.01
CA GLY A 41 6.96 10.38 -8.35
C GLY A 41 7.75 9.51 -7.38
N THR A 42 8.46 10.11 -6.42
CA THR A 42 9.24 9.39 -5.42
C THR A 42 8.37 9.10 -4.20
N LEU A 43 8.31 7.85 -3.80
CA LEU A 43 7.49 7.42 -2.66
C LEU A 43 8.11 7.94 -1.36
N GLN A 44 7.32 8.70 -0.59
CA GLN A 44 7.74 9.27 0.69
C GLN A 44 7.19 8.50 1.88
N GLY A 45 5.97 8.01 1.76
CA GLY A 45 5.32 7.30 2.84
C GLY A 45 3.97 6.75 2.40
N ILE A 46 3.26 6.17 3.36
CA ILE A 46 1.90 5.65 3.14
C ILE A 46 1.02 6.12 4.29
N VAL A 47 -0.19 6.57 3.97
CA VAL A 47 -1.22 6.90 4.96
C VAL A 47 -2.32 5.87 4.85
N SER A 48 -2.65 5.24 5.98
CA SER A 48 -3.79 4.32 6.07
C SER A 48 -4.98 5.01 6.73
N ASP A 49 -6.17 4.42 6.57
CA ASP A 49 -7.36 4.86 7.28
C ASP A 49 -7.15 4.78 8.80
N ARG A 50 -6.41 3.78 9.26
CA ARG A 50 -6.05 3.66 10.68
C ARG A 50 -5.19 4.85 11.14
N ASP A 51 -4.24 5.31 10.31
CA ASP A 51 -3.43 6.49 10.63
C ASP A 51 -4.29 7.72 10.81
N ILE A 52 -5.31 7.89 9.98
CA ILE A 52 -6.23 9.03 10.10
C ILE A 52 -6.98 8.94 11.43
N VAL A 53 -7.46 7.77 11.80
CA VAL A 53 -8.19 7.59 13.05
C VAL A 53 -7.27 7.78 14.27
N THR A 54 -6.11 7.13 14.29
CA THR A 54 -5.27 7.06 15.50
C THR A 54 -4.31 8.23 15.64
N ARG A 55 -3.84 8.79 14.53
CA ARG A 55 -2.84 9.88 14.57
C ARG A 55 -3.42 11.25 14.31
N CYS A 56 -4.61 11.32 13.75
CA CYS A 56 -5.26 12.57 13.40
C CYS A 56 -6.49 12.79 14.28
N LEU A 57 -7.51 11.94 14.14
CA LEU A 57 -8.75 12.11 14.87
C LEU A 57 -8.56 11.93 16.37
N ALA A 58 -7.90 10.86 16.80
CA ALA A 58 -7.69 10.60 18.24
C ALA A 58 -6.82 11.65 18.91
N GLU A 59 -5.89 12.27 18.17
CA GLU A 59 -5.01 13.32 18.68
C GLU A 59 -5.57 14.72 18.45
N ASN A 60 -6.78 14.81 17.89
CA ASN A 60 -7.46 16.09 17.61
C ASN A 60 -6.63 17.01 16.70
N GLN A 61 -5.99 16.44 15.68
CA GLN A 61 -5.13 17.16 14.73
C GLN A 61 -5.70 17.11 13.33
N MET A 62 -6.92 17.63 13.15
CA MET A 62 -7.61 17.58 11.88
C MET A 62 -7.02 18.49 10.81
N ASP A 63 -6.14 19.40 11.18
CA ASP A 63 -5.41 20.29 10.27
C ASP A 63 -4.05 19.73 9.83
N ALA A 64 -3.73 18.51 10.23
CA ALA A 64 -2.48 17.85 9.82
C ALA A 64 -2.45 17.62 8.31
N GLN A 65 -1.23 17.52 7.78
CA GLN A 65 -0.98 17.13 6.38
C GLN A 65 -0.58 15.67 6.32
N ALA A 66 -0.58 15.11 5.12
CA ALA A 66 -0.15 13.71 4.90
C ALA A 66 1.23 13.43 5.51
N SER A 67 2.17 14.37 5.33
CA SER A 67 3.53 14.21 5.86
C SER A 67 3.59 14.09 7.38
N ASP A 68 2.59 14.62 8.09
CA ASP A 68 2.55 14.59 9.55
C ASP A 68 2.10 13.23 10.10
N ILE A 69 1.34 12.48 9.32
CA ILE A 69 0.72 11.23 9.80
C ILE A 69 1.14 10.00 8.99
N MET A 70 1.88 10.18 7.90
CA MET A 70 2.30 9.03 7.07
C MET A 70 3.33 8.16 7.81
N SER A 71 3.34 6.89 7.45
CA SER A 71 4.39 5.97 7.85
C SER A 71 5.47 6.01 6.77
N ALA A 72 6.71 6.34 7.15
CA ALA A 72 7.84 6.40 6.23
C ALA A 72 8.59 5.08 6.16
N ASP A 73 8.34 4.17 7.09
CA ASP A 73 8.94 2.83 7.11
C ASP A 73 8.13 1.92 6.19
N ILE A 74 8.42 1.99 4.90
CA ILE A 74 7.61 1.37 3.85
C ILE A 74 8.20 0.04 3.44
N VAL A 75 7.35 -1.00 3.46
CA VAL A 75 7.66 -2.28 2.83
C VAL A 75 7.29 -2.15 1.36
N SER A 76 8.23 -2.41 0.48
CA SER A 76 8.02 -2.29 -0.96
C SER A 76 8.60 -3.49 -1.70
N GLY A 77 8.12 -3.70 -2.92
CA GLY A 77 8.60 -4.73 -3.82
C GLY A 77 9.28 -4.10 -5.04
N HIS A 78 9.63 -4.95 -5.96
CA HIS A 78 10.38 -4.63 -7.16
C HIS A 78 9.66 -5.25 -8.37
N PRO A 79 9.61 -4.59 -9.55
CA PRO A 79 8.88 -5.13 -10.70
C PRO A 79 9.33 -6.50 -11.17
N ASP A 80 10.59 -6.85 -10.96
CA ASP A 80 11.15 -8.13 -11.44
C ASP A 80 11.06 -9.26 -10.42
N MET A 81 10.53 -8.99 -9.21
CA MET A 81 10.33 -10.05 -8.25
C MET A 81 9.20 -10.97 -8.71
N SER A 82 9.19 -12.20 -8.22
CA SER A 82 8.14 -13.15 -8.53
C SER A 82 6.88 -12.85 -7.71
N ALA A 83 5.73 -13.30 -8.21
CA ALA A 83 4.48 -13.21 -7.47
C ALA A 83 4.58 -13.96 -6.12
N GLU A 84 5.32 -15.06 -6.10
CA GLU A 84 5.57 -15.84 -4.90
C GLU A 84 6.34 -15.06 -3.84
N GLU A 85 7.41 -14.38 -4.26
CA GLU A 85 8.18 -13.51 -3.37
C GLU A 85 7.33 -12.37 -2.81
N ALA A 86 6.49 -11.77 -3.65
CA ALA A 86 5.58 -10.71 -3.20
C ALA A 86 4.59 -11.22 -2.16
N GLY A 87 4.01 -12.40 -2.38
CA GLY A 87 3.11 -13.03 -1.43
C GLY A 87 3.77 -13.29 -0.09
N GLN A 88 5.00 -13.77 -0.12
CA GLN A 88 5.80 -14.02 1.08
C GLN A 88 6.07 -12.73 1.85
N LEU A 89 6.46 -11.67 1.13
CA LEU A 89 6.76 -10.38 1.72
C LEU A 89 5.51 -9.78 2.40
N MET A 90 4.37 -9.90 1.72
CA MET A 90 3.09 -9.43 2.27
C MET A 90 2.70 -10.22 3.52
N ALA A 91 2.94 -11.52 3.53
CA ALA A 91 2.65 -12.36 4.71
C ALA A 91 3.56 -11.99 5.88
N GLU A 92 4.85 -11.82 5.64
CA GLU A 92 5.82 -11.47 6.68
C GLU A 92 5.47 -10.15 7.37
N HIS A 93 5.03 -9.18 6.60
CA HIS A 93 4.72 -7.83 7.11
C HIS A 93 3.24 -7.60 7.36
N GLN A 94 2.40 -8.62 7.11
CA GLN A 94 0.96 -8.59 7.39
C GLN A 94 0.26 -7.43 6.70
N ILE A 95 0.61 -7.23 5.42
CA ILE A 95 0.05 -6.16 4.59
C ILE A 95 -0.73 -6.76 3.43
N ARG A 96 -1.75 -6.05 2.97
CA ARG A 96 -2.63 -6.48 1.88
C ARG A 96 -2.32 -5.79 0.56
N ARG A 97 -1.48 -4.78 0.56
CA ARG A 97 -1.06 -4.05 -0.62
C ARG A 97 0.43 -3.79 -0.52
N LEU A 98 1.11 -3.96 -1.64
CA LEU A 98 2.55 -3.82 -1.71
C LEU A 98 2.89 -2.79 -2.78
N PRO A 99 3.46 -1.63 -2.40
CA PRO A 99 3.98 -0.69 -3.40
C PRO A 99 5.16 -1.31 -4.12
N ILE A 100 5.21 -1.12 -5.43
CA ILE A 100 6.29 -1.62 -6.27
C ILE A 100 7.10 -0.42 -6.74
N LEU A 101 8.38 -0.42 -6.40
CA LEU A 101 9.27 0.68 -6.70
C LEU A 101 10.31 0.29 -7.75
N GLU A 102 10.61 1.25 -8.62
CA GLU A 102 11.70 1.14 -9.58
C GLU A 102 12.48 2.45 -9.53
N ASN A 103 13.76 2.37 -9.13
CA ASN A 103 14.61 3.56 -8.95
C ASN A 103 14.01 4.59 -7.96
N GLY A 104 13.40 4.10 -6.88
CA GLY A 104 12.78 4.95 -5.87
C GLY A 104 11.42 5.51 -6.25
N ARG A 105 11.00 5.32 -7.50
CA ARG A 105 9.72 5.82 -8.00
C ARG A 105 8.68 4.71 -7.96
N ILE A 106 7.44 5.11 -7.70
CA ILE A 106 6.36 4.13 -7.64
C ILE A 106 6.00 3.67 -9.06
N ALA A 107 6.17 2.37 -9.32
CA ALA A 107 5.88 1.77 -10.61
C ALA A 107 4.49 1.13 -10.64
N GLY A 108 4.00 0.70 -9.48
CA GLY A 108 2.69 0.06 -9.39
C GLY A 108 2.37 -0.35 -7.97
N ILE A 109 1.22 -0.98 -7.81
CA ILE A 109 0.80 -1.58 -6.54
C ILE A 109 0.26 -2.98 -6.83
N VAL A 110 0.60 -3.92 -5.96
CA VAL A 110 0.02 -5.26 -5.98
C VAL A 110 -0.87 -5.41 -4.76
N ALA A 111 -2.12 -5.78 -4.97
CA ALA A 111 -3.03 -6.13 -3.90
C ALA A 111 -3.03 -7.65 -3.71
N LEU A 112 -3.35 -8.10 -2.50
CA LEU A 112 -3.42 -9.53 -2.21
C LEU A 112 -4.38 -10.25 -3.15
N GLY A 113 -5.51 -9.61 -3.50
CA GLY A 113 -6.47 -10.16 -4.45
C GLY A 113 -5.91 -10.37 -5.86
N ASP A 114 -4.92 -9.57 -6.28
CA ASP A 114 -4.29 -9.73 -7.59
C ASP A 114 -3.50 -11.04 -7.67
N LEU A 115 -2.92 -11.46 -6.56
CA LEU A 115 -2.18 -12.73 -6.50
C LEU A 115 -3.12 -13.92 -6.58
N SER A 116 -4.30 -13.81 -6.00
CA SER A 116 -5.25 -14.93 -5.90
C SER A 116 -5.89 -15.30 -7.24
N VAL A 117 -5.83 -14.43 -8.26
CA VAL A 117 -6.39 -14.74 -9.59
C VAL A 117 -5.41 -15.51 -10.48
N LYS A 118 -4.17 -15.74 -10.02
CA LYS A 118 -3.16 -16.47 -10.78
C LYS A 118 -2.99 -17.87 -10.20
N LYS A 119 -3.03 -18.90 -11.06
CA LYS A 119 -2.94 -20.29 -10.64
C LYS A 119 -1.64 -20.60 -9.88
N ASP A 120 -0.53 -20.03 -10.35
CA ASP A 120 0.78 -20.27 -9.76
C ASP A 120 1.01 -19.49 -8.46
N THR A 121 0.07 -18.63 -8.07
CA THR A 121 0.18 -17.82 -6.86
C THR A 121 -0.92 -18.07 -5.84
N ASP A 122 -1.95 -18.85 -6.17
CA ASP A 122 -3.11 -19.08 -5.30
C ASP A 122 -2.70 -19.56 -3.89
N GLN A 123 -1.79 -20.51 -3.83
CA GLN A 123 -1.31 -21.02 -2.55
C GLN A 123 -0.62 -19.95 -1.72
N LYS A 124 0.21 -19.14 -2.35
CA LYS A 124 0.93 -18.07 -1.66
C LYS A 124 -0.01 -16.96 -1.19
N ALA A 125 -1.02 -16.63 -1.97
CA ALA A 125 -2.04 -15.68 -1.57
C ALA A 125 -2.82 -16.20 -0.36
N GLY A 126 -3.17 -17.49 -0.35
CA GLY A 126 -3.83 -18.12 0.78
C GLY A 126 -2.99 -18.11 2.05
N GLU A 127 -1.70 -18.39 1.93
CA GLU A 127 -0.76 -18.32 3.05
C GLU A 127 -0.64 -16.90 3.59
N ALA A 128 -0.52 -15.91 2.72
CA ALA A 128 -0.43 -14.51 3.12
C ALA A 128 -1.70 -14.07 3.86
N LEU A 129 -2.87 -14.41 3.34
CA LEU A 129 -4.14 -14.08 3.97
C LEU A 129 -4.26 -14.73 5.34
N SER A 130 -3.84 -15.98 5.47
CA SER A 130 -3.87 -16.71 6.73
C SER A 130 -2.99 -16.04 7.79
N GLU A 131 -1.79 -15.62 7.42
CA GLU A 131 -0.88 -14.92 8.34
C GLU A 131 -1.42 -13.56 8.78
N ILE A 132 -2.02 -12.80 7.84
CA ILE A 132 -2.64 -11.51 8.14
C ILE A 132 -3.80 -11.70 9.12
N SER A 133 -4.62 -12.72 8.90
CA SER A 133 -5.79 -13.02 9.74
C SER A 133 -5.40 -13.44 11.14
N LYS A 134 -4.27 -14.15 11.31
CA LYS A 134 -3.79 -14.61 12.63
C LYS A 134 -3.44 -13.44 13.56
N SER A 135 -3.03 -12.32 13.02
CA SER A 135 -2.61 -11.15 13.81
C SER A 135 -3.75 -10.18 14.09
N ALA A 136 -4.92 -10.42 13.51
CA ALA A 136 -6.11 -9.60 13.76
C ALA A 136 -6.84 -10.03 15.07
#